data_52c5943b6ab62b77dcc054a74a394718
#
_entry.id   52c5943b6ab62b77dcc054a74a394718
#
_cell.length_a   1.000
_cell.length_b   1.000
_cell.length_c   1.000
_cell.angle_alpha   90.00
_cell.angle_beta   90.00
_cell.angle_gamma   90.00
#
_symmetry.space_group_name_H-M   'P 1'
#
loop_
_entity.id
_entity.type
_entity.pdbx_description
1 polymer ?
#
loop_
_entity_poly.entity_id
_entity_poly.type
_entity_poly.pdbx_seq_one_letter_code
_entity_poly.pdbx_strand_id
1 'polypeptide(L)'
;MARQTRESTPNKVIAHHNGGHTYAATRPLVRRDDGTKYNKTIHWGTLEDGNRFVPNQLYLMTPIEERRMLIFPDDWDMSEVARLESMRGPGRPACPDTESTNRFYGDIWLLELIAEDTGIRQDLLETFSGNAELVDQIMTLAMFPYLTRFNYDRVARWQRVAKSPSDTPLTPGAVTRLTQGITESHRMSLFSLRAKRLKSGALCAIDSTSVSAYGESLADIHWGTHKEGVPLPQTNEVVVYSL
;
A
#
# COMPACT_ATOMS: atom_id res chain seq x y z
N MET A 1 -23.39 -18.27 -56.88
CA MET A 1 -23.14 -19.06 -55.66
C MET A 1 -23.07 -18.12 -54.47
N ALA A 2 -24.12 -18.08 -53.64
CA ALA A 2 -24.21 -17.20 -52.47
C ALA A 2 -23.33 -17.75 -51.37
N ARG A 3 -22.41 -16.92 -50.86
CA ARG A 3 -21.52 -17.19 -49.73
C ARG A 3 -22.37 -17.17 -48.47
N GLN A 4 -22.70 -18.35 -47.94
CA GLN A 4 -23.37 -18.47 -46.64
C GLN A 4 -22.50 -17.77 -45.58
N THR A 5 -23.02 -16.69 -45.03
CA THR A 5 -22.46 -16.01 -43.84
C THR A 5 -22.66 -16.95 -42.67
N ARG A 6 -21.59 -17.65 -42.24
CA ARG A 6 -21.59 -18.43 -40.99
C ARG A 6 -21.76 -17.45 -39.84
N GLU A 7 -22.90 -17.49 -39.20
CA GLU A 7 -23.09 -16.83 -37.89
C GLU A 7 -22.02 -17.35 -36.92
N SER A 8 -21.11 -16.48 -36.53
CA SER A 8 -20.11 -16.81 -35.53
C SER A 8 -20.76 -16.81 -34.15
N THR A 9 -21.03 -18.00 -33.60
CA THR A 9 -21.45 -18.14 -32.21
C THR A 9 -20.24 -17.75 -31.35
N PRO A 10 -20.27 -16.63 -30.57
CA PRO A 10 -19.10 -16.06 -29.98
C PRO A 10 -18.40 -16.98 -28.96
N ASN A 11 -19.15 -17.94 -28.39
CA ASN A 11 -18.67 -18.85 -27.36
C ASN A 11 -18.29 -20.24 -27.87
N LYS A 12 -18.39 -20.49 -29.20
CA LYS A 12 -18.01 -21.78 -29.77
C LYS A 12 -16.49 -21.92 -29.78
N VAL A 13 -15.98 -22.93 -29.08
CA VAL A 13 -14.56 -23.29 -29.08
C VAL A 13 -14.24 -24.08 -30.35
N ILE A 14 -13.17 -23.75 -31.01
CA ILE A 14 -12.70 -24.39 -32.25
C ILE A 14 -11.22 -24.75 -32.13
N ALA A 15 -10.79 -25.78 -32.84
CA ALA A 15 -9.39 -26.09 -33.02
C ALA A 15 -8.72 -25.01 -33.89
N HIS A 16 -7.67 -24.41 -33.41
CA HIS A 16 -6.88 -23.38 -34.09
C HIS A 16 -5.44 -23.83 -34.22
N HIS A 17 -5.01 -24.09 -35.47
CA HIS A 17 -3.64 -24.53 -35.75
C HIS A 17 -2.71 -23.34 -35.89
N ASN A 18 -1.61 -23.34 -35.18
CA ASN A 18 -0.55 -22.33 -35.27
C ASN A 18 0.80 -22.92 -34.87
N GLY A 19 1.81 -22.77 -35.75
CA GLY A 19 3.18 -23.15 -35.47
C GLY A 19 3.40 -24.63 -35.09
N GLY A 20 2.62 -25.56 -35.69
CA GLY A 20 2.72 -27.00 -35.37
C GLY A 20 1.95 -27.46 -34.13
N HIS A 21 1.31 -26.54 -33.42
CA HIS A 21 0.45 -26.83 -32.28
C HIS A 21 -1.01 -26.56 -32.61
N THR A 22 -1.91 -27.32 -31.96
CA THR A 22 -3.34 -27.13 -32.07
C THR A 22 -3.86 -26.55 -30.76
N TYR A 23 -4.54 -25.41 -30.82
CA TYR A 23 -5.09 -24.69 -29.67
C TYR A 23 -6.60 -24.75 -29.66
N ALA A 24 -7.19 -24.87 -28.50
CA ALA A 24 -8.60 -24.62 -28.27
C ALA A 24 -8.84 -23.12 -28.16
N ALA A 25 -9.61 -22.52 -29.07
CA ALA A 25 -9.79 -21.07 -29.10
C ALA A 25 -11.22 -20.67 -29.46
N THR A 26 -11.67 -19.53 -28.93
CA THR A 26 -12.86 -18.81 -29.41
C THR A 26 -12.44 -17.61 -30.25
N ARG A 27 -13.33 -17.18 -31.18
CA ARG A 27 -13.09 -16.02 -32.02
C ARG A 27 -14.27 -15.05 -31.97
N PRO A 28 -14.49 -14.37 -30.84
CA PRO A 28 -15.52 -13.35 -30.74
C PRO A 28 -15.21 -12.16 -31.67
N LEU A 29 -16.26 -11.61 -32.26
CA LEU A 29 -16.18 -10.40 -33.07
C LEU A 29 -16.15 -9.18 -32.13
N VAL A 30 -15.06 -8.47 -32.07
CA VAL A 30 -14.86 -7.27 -31.22
C VAL A 30 -14.83 -6.02 -32.08
N ARG A 31 -15.37 -4.92 -31.57
CA ARG A 31 -15.34 -3.60 -32.23
C ARG A 31 -14.20 -2.78 -31.65
N ARG A 32 -13.38 -2.18 -32.51
CA ARG A 32 -12.38 -1.19 -32.11
C ARG A 32 -13.02 0.18 -31.89
N ASP A 33 -12.30 1.09 -31.26
CA ASP A 33 -12.74 2.46 -31.00
C ASP A 33 -12.98 3.26 -32.30
N ASP A 34 -12.29 2.89 -33.39
CA ASP A 34 -12.49 3.43 -34.74
C ASP A 34 -13.74 2.88 -35.48
N GLY A 35 -14.52 2.01 -34.81
CA GLY A 35 -15.72 1.37 -35.34
C GLY A 35 -15.47 0.13 -36.17
N THR A 36 -14.22 -0.21 -36.52
CA THR A 36 -13.89 -1.42 -37.28
C THR A 36 -14.10 -2.68 -36.44
N LYS A 37 -14.56 -3.77 -37.10
CA LYS A 37 -14.77 -5.06 -36.43
C LYS A 37 -13.64 -6.02 -36.77
N TYR A 38 -13.14 -6.73 -35.76
CA TYR A 38 -12.15 -7.77 -35.95
C TYR A 38 -12.43 -8.99 -35.07
N ASN A 39 -11.95 -10.17 -35.49
CA ASN A 39 -12.06 -11.39 -34.70
C ASN A 39 -10.89 -11.45 -33.70
N LYS A 40 -11.18 -11.36 -32.42
CA LYS A 40 -10.20 -11.55 -31.37
C LYS A 40 -10.06 -13.05 -31.08
N THR A 41 -8.87 -13.61 -31.22
CA THR A 41 -8.62 -15.02 -30.83
C THR A 41 -8.30 -15.08 -29.34
N ILE A 42 -9.07 -15.90 -28.62
CA ILE A 42 -8.84 -16.18 -27.19
C ILE A 42 -8.51 -17.66 -27.07
N HIS A 43 -7.31 -17.98 -26.58
CA HIS A 43 -6.85 -19.35 -26.40
C HIS A 43 -7.21 -19.85 -25.01
N TRP A 44 -7.89 -20.99 -24.94
CA TRP A 44 -8.35 -21.63 -23.70
C TRP A 44 -7.47 -22.80 -23.27
N GLY A 45 -6.65 -23.32 -24.18
CA GLY A 45 -5.76 -24.43 -23.91
C GLY A 45 -5.17 -25.00 -25.19
N THR A 46 -4.59 -26.18 -25.09
CA THR A 46 -4.05 -26.94 -26.22
C THR A 46 -4.86 -28.22 -26.44
N LEU A 47 -4.81 -28.74 -27.67
CA LEU A 47 -5.30 -30.06 -28.00
C LEU A 47 -4.11 -31.00 -28.19
N GLU A 48 -4.02 -32.03 -27.37
CA GLU A 48 -3.04 -33.09 -27.47
C GLU A 48 -3.69 -34.36 -28.00
N ASP A 49 -2.92 -35.23 -28.61
CA ASP A 49 -3.40 -36.49 -29.19
C ASP A 49 -4.64 -36.35 -30.13
N GLY A 50 -4.81 -35.15 -30.70
CA GLY A 50 -5.87 -34.84 -31.67
C GLY A 50 -7.18 -34.33 -31.04
N ASN A 51 -7.56 -34.77 -29.85
CA ASN A 51 -8.83 -34.40 -29.23
C ASN A 51 -8.77 -34.18 -27.70
N ARG A 52 -7.67 -34.47 -27.04
CA ARG A 52 -7.52 -34.27 -25.57
C ARG A 52 -7.29 -32.79 -25.26
N PHE A 53 -8.27 -32.15 -24.62
CA PHE A 53 -8.17 -30.75 -24.21
C PHE A 53 -7.37 -30.60 -22.91
N VAL A 54 -6.24 -29.87 -23.00
CA VAL A 54 -5.42 -29.50 -21.87
C VAL A 54 -5.64 -27.98 -21.60
N PRO A 55 -6.33 -27.61 -20.52
CA PRO A 55 -6.66 -26.24 -20.23
C PRO A 55 -5.44 -25.42 -19.85
N ASN A 56 -5.39 -24.16 -20.30
CA ASN A 56 -4.37 -23.21 -19.87
C ASN A 56 -4.77 -22.46 -18.59
N GLN A 57 -3.87 -21.62 -18.08
CA GLN A 57 -4.12 -20.84 -16.88
C GLN A 57 -5.34 -19.90 -17.02
N LEU A 58 -5.55 -19.30 -18.18
CA LEU A 58 -6.68 -18.43 -18.44
C LEU A 58 -8.01 -19.19 -18.26
N TYR A 59 -8.15 -20.38 -18.83
CA TYR A 59 -9.33 -21.21 -18.64
C TYR A 59 -9.56 -21.56 -17.17
N LEU A 60 -8.50 -21.96 -16.47
CA LEU A 60 -8.58 -22.35 -15.06
C LEU A 60 -8.92 -21.17 -14.14
N MET A 61 -8.53 -19.96 -14.48
CA MET A 61 -8.85 -18.74 -13.70
C MET A 61 -10.20 -18.12 -14.05
N THR A 62 -10.78 -18.47 -15.18
CA THR A 62 -12.10 -17.97 -15.59
C THR A 62 -13.20 -18.51 -14.65
N PRO A 63 -14.15 -17.68 -14.19
CA PRO A 63 -15.27 -18.11 -13.36
C PRO A 63 -16.06 -19.29 -13.96
N ILE A 64 -16.61 -20.17 -13.12
CA ILE A 64 -17.33 -21.37 -13.58
C ILE A 64 -18.53 -21.02 -14.46
N GLU A 65 -19.25 -19.94 -14.14
CA GLU A 65 -20.39 -19.47 -14.91
C GLU A 65 -19.99 -19.11 -16.36
N GLU A 66 -18.87 -18.43 -16.51
CA GLU A 66 -18.35 -18.05 -17.83
C GLU A 66 -17.82 -19.27 -18.61
N ARG A 67 -17.15 -20.21 -17.93
CA ARG A 67 -16.68 -21.46 -18.55
C ARG A 67 -17.82 -22.32 -19.06
N ARG A 68 -18.97 -22.35 -18.36
CA ARG A 68 -20.18 -23.05 -18.78
C ARG A 68 -20.81 -22.49 -20.05
N MET A 69 -20.53 -21.25 -20.38
CA MET A 69 -20.98 -20.66 -21.65
C MET A 69 -20.15 -21.10 -22.87
N LEU A 70 -18.97 -21.67 -22.64
CA LEU A 70 -18.11 -22.16 -23.71
C LEU A 70 -18.70 -23.47 -24.26
N ILE A 71 -18.85 -23.52 -25.57
CA ILE A 71 -19.39 -24.69 -26.29
C ILE A 71 -18.21 -25.40 -26.92
N PHE A 72 -17.82 -26.51 -26.31
CA PHE A 72 -16.79 -27.39 -26.83
C PHE A 72 -17.39 -28.41 -27.79
N PRO A 73 -16.62 -28.89 -28.79
CA PRO A 73 -17.01 -30.03 -29.62
C PRO A 73 -17.22 -31.29 -28.77
N ASP A 74 -18.24 -32.08 -29.09
CA ASP A 74 -18.61 -33.29 -28.31
C ASP A 74 -17.55 -34.41 -28.42
N ASP A 75 -16.70 -34.36 -29.40
CA ASP A 75 -15.62 -35.32 -29.65
C ASP A 75 -14.34 -35.04 -28.87
N TRP A 76 -14.31 -33.96 -28.08
CA TRP A 76 -13.14 -33.61 -27.30
C TRP A 76 -13.14 -34.29 -25.92
N ASP A 77 -11.97 -34.84 -25.58
CA ASP A 77 -11.74 -35.41 -24.23
C ASP A 77 -11.46 -34.33 -23.20
N MET A 78 -12.39 -34.12 -22.28
CA MET A 78 -12.34 -33.13 -21.20
C MET A 78 -11.84 -33.73 -19.88
N SER A 79 -11.32 -34.95 -19.84
CA SER A 79 -10.88 -35.66 -18.64
C SER A 79 -9.81 -34.90 -17.86
N GLU A 80 -8.92 -34.20 -18.58
CA GLU A 80 -7.86 -33.41 -17.96
C GLU A 80 -8.43 -32.21 -17.15
N VAL A 81 -9.51 -31.60 -17.59
CA VAL A 81 -10.21 -30.55 -16.84
C VAL A 81 -10.72 -31.11 -15.52
N ALA A 82 -11.40 -32.25 -15.56
CA ALA A 82 -11.93 -32.92 -14.36
C ALA A 82 -10.81 -33.33 -13.41
N ARG A 83 -9.68 -33.82 -13.94
CA ARG A 83 -8.49 -34.17 -13.16
C ARG A 83 -7.89 -32.96 -12.46
N LEU A 84 -7.70 -31.85 -13.15
CA LEU A 84 -7.12 -30.63 -12.59
C LEU A 84 -8.08 -29.95 -11.60
N GLU A 85 -9.39 -30.01 -11.84
CA GLU A 85 -10.39 -29.52 -10.88
C GLU A 85 -10.46 -30.37 -9.62
N SER A 86 -10.28 -31.70 -9.72
CA SER A 86 -10.21 -32.58 -8.53
C SER A 86 -8.93 -32.40 -7.74
N MET A 87 -7.80 -32.05 -8.38
CA MET A 87 -6.53 -31.74 -7.73
C MET A 87 -6.53 -30.37 -7.06
N ARG A 88 -7.39 -29.46 -7.49
CA ARG A 88 -7.75 -28.30 -6.69
C ARG A 88 -8.52 -28.79 -5.50
N GLY A 89 -7.81 -29.14 -4.41
CA GLY A 89 -8.43 -29.27 -3.09
C GLY A 89 -9.34 -28.05 -2.83
N PRO A 90 -10.18 -28.05 -1.79
CA PRO A 90 -11.03 -26.91 -1.50
C PRO A 90 -10.15 -25.66 -1.51
N GLY A 91 -10.15 -25.00 -2.66
CA GLY A 91 -9.36 -23.78 -2.87
C GLY A 91 -9.73 -22.86 -1.73
N ARG A 92 -8.74 -22.15 -1.18
CA ARG A 92 -9.01 -21.03 -0.29
C ARG A 92 -10.27 -20.34 -0.82
N PRO A 93 -11.39 -20.29 -0.05
CA PRO A 93 -12.63 -19.70 -0.52
C PRO A 93 -12.26 -18.38 -1.16
N ALA A 94 -12.78 -18.12 -2.37
CA ALA A 94 -12.57 -16.84 -3.04
C ALA A 94 -12.89 -15.79 -1.99
N CYS A 95 -11.86 -15.10 -1.53
CA CYS A 95 -12.07 -13.98 -0.61
C CYS A 95 -13.05 -13.09 -1.38
N PRO A 96 -14.26 -12.81 -0.88
CA PRO A 96 -15.12 -11.82 -1.52
C PRO A 96 -14.23 -10.61 -1.77
N ASP A 97 -14.38 -9.85 -2.86
CA ASP A 97 -13.54 -8.75 -3.34
C ASP A 97 -13.21 -7.69 -2.27
N THR A 98 -12.74 -8.16 -1.14
CA THR A 98 -12.10 -7.37 -0.11
C THR A 98 -10.70 -7.13 -0.65
N GLU A 99 -10.44 -5.95 -1.13
CA GLU A 99 -9.09 -5.49 -1.45
C GLU A 99 -8.19 -5.89 -0.28
N SER A 100 -7.39 -6.93 -0.47
CA SER A 100 -6.43 -7.37 0.52
C SER A 100 -5.29 -6.34 0.52
N THR A 101 -5.40 -5.35 1.38
CA THR A 101 -4.34 -4.38 1.58
C THR A 101 -3.31 -4.96 2.54
N ASN A 102 -2.18 -5.39 1.99
CA ASN A 102 -1.02 -5.74 2.81
C ASN A 102 -0.31 -4.45 3.21
N ARG A 103 -0.15 -4.23 4.52
CA ARG A 103 0.61 -3.10 5.08
C ARG A 103 1.78 -3.59 5.91
N PHE A 104 2.92 -2.90 5.85
CA PHE A 104 4.04 -3.12 6.75
C PHE A 104 3.68 -2.67 8.17
N TYR A 105 4.01 -3.49 9.17
CA TYR A 105 3.67 -3.20 10.56
C TYR A 105 4.83 -3.46 11.55
N GLY A 106 5.76 -4.35 11.24
CA GLY A 106 6.75 -4.81 12.21
C GLY A 106 7.56 -3.68 12.87
N ASP A 107 8.09 -2.77 12.06
CA ASP A 107 8.88 -1.64 12.54
C ASP A 107 8.03 -0.64 13.33
N ILE A 108 6.79 -0.41 12.88
CA ILE A 108 5.82 0.47 13.57
C ILE A 108 5.44 -0.13 14.91
N TRP A 109 5.14 -1.43 14.96
CA TRP A 109 4.83 -2.15 16.18
C TRP A 109 5.95 -2.01 17.24
N LEU A 110 7.21 -2.12 16.80
CA LEU A 110 8.35 -1.93 17.71
C LEU A 110 8.37 -0.50 18.30
N LEU A 111 8.14 0.51 17.47
CA LEU A 111 8.10 1.90 17.94
C LEU A 111 6.88 2.17 18.84
N GLU A 112 5.75 1.54 18.57
CA GLU A 112 4.57 1.60 19.46
C GLU A 112 4.87 0.97 20.84
N LEU A 113 5.53 -0.19 20.88
CA LEU A 113 5.96 -0.81 22.14
C LEU A 113 6.91 0.10 22.92
N ILE A 114 7.89 0.73 22.26
CA ILE A 114 8.79 1.68 22.89
C ILE A 114 8.01 2.89 23.43
N ALA A 115 7.03 3.37 22.67
CA ALA A 115 6.20 4.50 23.08
C ALA A 115 5.33 4.17 24.31
N GLU A 116 4.85 2.94 24.41
CA GLU A 116 4.11 2.45 25.58
C GLU A 116 5.04 2.27 26.78
N ASP A 117 6.18 1.58 26.62
CA ASP A 117 7.15 1.33 27.68
C ASP A 117 7.71 2.62 28.27
N THR A 118 8.03 3.59 27.42
CA THR A 118 8.51 4.91 27.85
C THR A 118 7.40 5.83 28.37
N GLY A 119 6.14 5.47 28.17
CA GLY A 119 4.96 6.25 28.55
C GLY A 119 4.73 7.52 27.72
N ILE A 120 5.42 7.68 26.58
CA ILE A 120 5.27 8.89 25.74
C ILE A 120 3.86 9.04 25.18
N ARG A 121 3.19 7.93 24.82
CA ARG A 121 1.81 7.96 24.36
C ARG A 121 0.86 8.49 25.43
N GLN A 122 1.04 8.07 26.68
CA GLN A 122 0.24 8.53 27.81
C GLN A 122 0.46 10.03 28.08
N ASP A 123 1.70 10.49 28.02
CA ASP A 123 2.03 11.90 28.21
C ASP A 123 1.45 12.79 27.11
N LEU A 124 1.43 12.29 25.86
CA LEU A 124 0.76 12.95 24.75
C LEU A 124 -0.77 13.02 24.97
N LEU A 125 -1.40 11.93 25.40
CA LEU A 125 -2.84 11.93 25.68
C LEU A 125 -3.17 12.95 26.77
N GLU A 126 -2.38 13.05 27.83
CA GLU A 126 -2.57 14.05 28.89
C GLU A 126 -2.35 15.48 28.35
N THR A 127 -1.31 15.68 27.52
CA THR A 127 -1.01 17.00 26.92
C THR A 127 -2.13 17.49 26.02
N PHE A 128 -2.75 16.60 25.25
CA PHE A 128 -3.80 16.92 24.27
C PHE A 128 -5.20 16.57 24.77
N SER A 129 -5.43 16.59 26.08
CA SER A 129 -6.75 16.44 26.73
C SER A 129 -7.50 15.15 26.31
N GLY A 130 -6.78 14.07 26.10
CA GLY A 130 -7.35 12.77 25.76
C GLY A 130 -7.74 12.59 24.28
N ASN A 131 -7.39 13.53 23.41
CA ASN A 131 -7.67 13.42 21.99
C ASN A 131 -6.80 12.35 21.32
N ALA A 132 -7.28 11.10 21.32
CA ALA A 132 -6.57 9.95 20.81
C ALA A 132 -6.22 10.07 19.31
N GLU A 133 -7.14 10.57 18.48
CA GLU A 133 -6.90 10.73 17.04
C GLU A 133 -5.76 11.73 16.77
N LEU A 134 -5.72 12.85 17.49
CA LEU A 134 -4.65 13.83 17.38
C LEU A 134 -3.31 13.22 17.83
N VAL A 135 -3.30 12.45 18.90
CA VAL A 135 -2.10 11.75 19.39
C VAL A 135 -1.64 10.71 18.35
N ASP A 136 -2.52 9.95 17.74
CA ASP A 136 -2.19 8.98 16.70
C ASP A 136 -1.59 9.66 15.46
N GLN A 137 -2.10 10.84 15.08
CA GLN A 137 -1.53 11.66 14.00
C GLN A 137 -0.10 12.15 14.37
N ILE A 138 0.09 12.64 15.59
CA ILE A 138 1.41 13.06 16.09
C ILE A 138 2.38 11.89 16.11
N MET A 139 1.97 10.73 16.63
CA MET A 139 2.80 9.52 16.65
C MET A 139 3.16 9.07 15.22
N THR A 140 2.21 9.13 14.29
CA THR A 140 2.46 8.82 12.88
C THR A 140 3.53 9.73 12.29
N LEU A 141 3.48 11.05 12.53
CA LEU A 141 4.49 12.00 12.08
C LEU A 141 5.85 11.77 12.76
N ALA A 142 5.86 11.45 14.05
CA ALA A 142 7.08 11.20 14.79
C ALA A 142 7.81 9.94 14.32
N MET A 143 7.08 8.87 14.01
CA MET A 143 7.65 7.60 13.54
C MET A 143 8.15 7.69 12.07
N PHE A 144 7.52 8.49 11.25
CA PHE A 144 7.80 8.56 9.82
C PHE A 144 9.29 8.79 9.46
N PRO A 145 10.01 9.77 10.04
CA PRO A 145 11.42 10.01 9.70
C PRO A 145 12.37 8.89 10.17
N TYR A 146 12.00 8.14 11.20
CA TYR A 146 12.79 6.98 11.66
C TYR A 146 12.67 5.79 10.71
N LEU A 147 11.50 5.62 10.09
CA LEU A 147 11.18 4.49 9.21
C LEU A 147 11.42 4.77 7.74
N THR A 148 11.61 6.05 7.39
CA THR A 148 11.79 6.47 6.01
C THR A 148 12.86 7.56 5.93
N ARG A 149 13.38 7.78 4.71
CA ARG A 149 14.24 8.93 4.42
C ARG A 149 13.51 10.01 3.61
N PHE A 150 12.19 9.97 3.62
CA PHE A 150 11.37 10.88 2.82
C PHE A 150 10.99 12.14 3.62
N ASN A 151 10.71 13.21 2.89
CA ASN A 151 10.15 14.42 3.46
C ASN A 151 8.67 14.20 3.86
N TYR A 152 8.18 15.02 4.77
CA TYR A 152 6.81 14.93 5.32
C TYR A 152 5.69 15.06 4.28
N ASP A 153 5.95 15.61 3.09
CA ASP A 153 5.00 15.61 1.98
C ASP A 153 4.63 14.20 1.50
N ARG A 154 5.44 13.18 1.84
CA ARG A 154 5.26 11.78 1.48
C ARG A 154 4.50 10.93 2.52
N VAL A 155 4.14 11.49 3.68
CA VAL A 155 3.49 10.73 4.78
C VAL A 155 2.22 10.03 4.31
N ALA A 156 1.29 10.74 3.67
CA ALA A 156 0.03 10.14 3.20
C ALA A 156 0.25 8.99 2.19
N ARG A 157 1.33 9.06 1.40
CA ARG A 157 1.69 7.97 0.50
C ARG A 157 2.24 6.76 1.27
N TRP A 158 3.07 7.01 2.28
CA TRP A 158 3.61 5.96 3.14
C TRP A 158 2.51 5.25 3.92
N GLN A 159 1.51 5.97 4.45
CA GLN A 159 0.36 5.40 5.16
C GLN A 159 -0.43 4.38 4.34
N ARG A 160 -0.37 4.40 3.01
CA ARG A 160 -1.04 3.40 2.16
C ARG A 160 -0.40 2.02 2.25
N VAL A 161 0.91 1.96 2.53
CA VAL A 161 1.70 0.72 2.57
C VAL A 161 2.13 0.34 3.99
N ALA A 162 1.97 1.25 4.97
CA ALA A 162 2.33 1.07 6.36
C ALA A 162 1.08 1.15 7.27
N LYS A 163 1.00 0.29 8.27
CA LYS A 163 -0.06 0.34 9.30
C LYS A 163 0.35 1.36 10.36
N SER A 164 0.25 2.65 10.02
CA SER A 164 0.56 3.76 10.95
C SER A 164 -0.46 3.86 12.09
N PRO A 165 -0.11 4.48 13.22
CA PRO A 165 -1.03 4.71 14.34
C PRO A 165 -2.33 5.39 13.92
N SER A 166 -2.28 6.44 13.09
CA SER A 166 -3.47 7.07 12.52
C SER A 166 -3.80 6.49 11.15
N ASP A 167 -5.09 6.15 10.94
CA ASP A 167 -5.62 5.79 9.63
C ASP A 167 -6.06 7.04 8.82
N THR A 168 -6.12 8.22 9.44
CA THR A 168 -6.42 9.48 8.76
C THR A 168 -5.26 9.91 7.86
N PRO A 169 -5.48 10.12 6.54
CA PRO A 169 -4.40 10.49 5.63
C PRO A 169 -3.78 11.84 5.96
N LEU A 170 -2.50 11.86 6.30
CA LEU A 170 -1.75 13.08 6.60
C LEU A 170 -1.20 13.70 5.30
N THR A 171 -2.07 14.35 4.54
CA THR A 171 -1.68 15.15 3.38
C THR A 171 -0.79 16.33 3.79
N PRO A 172 0.00 16.96 2.88
CA PRO A 172 0.85 18.11 3.23
C PRO A 172 0.10 19.22 3.96
N GLY A 173 -1.13 19.53 3.55
CA GLY A 173 -1.97 20.51 4.24
C GLY A 173 -2.46 20.03 5.61
N ALA A 174 -2.67 18.73 5.80
CA ALA A 174 -3.00 18.18 7.12
C ALA A 174 -1.79 18.23 8.06
N VAL A 175 -0.59 17.90 7.57
CA VAL A 175 0.66 18.03 8.32
C VAL A 175 0.86 19.48 8.78
N THR A 176 0.70 20.45 7.88
CA THR A 176 0.84 21.88 8.22
C THR A 176 -0.15 22.29 9.31
N ARG A 177 -1.42 21.94 9.19
CA ARG A 177 -2.42 22.26 10.22
C ARG A 177 -2.11 21.58 11.56
N LEU A 178 -1.69 20.33 11.54
CA LEU A 178 -1.33 19.58 12.72
C LEU A 178 -0.15 20.24 13.46
N THR A 179 0.92 20.55 12.75
CA THR A 179 2.12 21.18 13.34
C THR A 179 1.84 22.60 13.85
N GLN A 180 1.03 23.39 13.13
CA GLN A 180 0.61 24.72 13.58
C GLN A 180 -0.33 24.66 14.81
N GLY A 181 -1.06 23.56 15.01
CA GLY A 181 -1.90 23.34 16.19
C GLY A 181 -1.11 22.99 17.47
N ILE A 182 0.16 22.61 17.33
CA ILE A 182 1.03 22.32 18.50
C ILE A 182 1.60 23.64 19.02
N THR A 183 1.03 24.11 20.14
CA THR A 183 1.44 25.36 20.77
C THR A 183 2.61 25.19 21.72
N GLU A 184 3.26 26.28 22.11
CA GLU A 184 4.30 26.27 23.14
C GLU A 184 3.78 25.71 24.48
N SER A 185 2.52 25.99 24.83
CA SER A 185 1.87 25.41 26.01
C SER A 185 1.83 23.88 25.97
N HIS A 186 1.51 23.29 24.79
CA HIS A 186 1.55 21.84 24.62
C HIS A 186 2.97 21.29 24.78
N ARG A 187 3.97 21.96 24.22
CA ARG A 187 5.39 21.56 24.37
C ARG A 187 5.82 21.57 25.83
N MET A 188 5.55 22.65 26.56
CA MET A 188 5.89 22.79 27.98
C MET A 188 5.16 21.77 28.85
N SER A 189 3.90 21.48 28.57
CA SER A 189 3.13 20.42 29.24
C SER A 189 3.79 19.07 29.05
N LEU A 190 4.09 18.69 27.81
CA LEU A 190 4.75 17.42 27.49
C LEU A 190 6.11 17.31 28.20
N PHE A 191 6.95 18.33 28.12
CA PHE A 191 8.26 18.31 28.78
C PHE A 191 8.13 18.20 30.30
N SER A 192 7.14 18.85 30.91
CA SER A 192 6.88 18.74 32.35
C SER A 192 6.46 17.32 32.73
N LEU A 193 5.62 16.66 31.93
CA LEU A 193 5.23 15.26 32.15
C LEU A 193 6.43 14.32 31.98
N ARG A 194 7.24 14.51 30.95
CA ARG A 194 8.48 13.74 30.73
C ARG A 194 9.45 13.90 31.87
N ALA A 195 9.66 15.12 32.39
CA ALA A 195 10.53 15.39 33.53
C ALA A 195 10.09 14.66 34.79
N LYS A 196 8.79 14.53 35.03
CA LYS A 196 8.26 13.76 36.21
C LYS A 196 8.58 12.26 36.14
N ARG A 197 8.87 11.72 34.97
CA ARG A 197 9.26 10.30 34.79
C ARG A 197 10.73 10.05 35.10
N LEU A 198 11.55 11.09 35.20
CA LEU A 198 12.95 10.96 35.57
C LEU A 198 13.05 10.50 37.02
N LYS A 199 13.88 9.50 37.27
CA LYS A 199 14.17 9.05 38.63
C LYS A 199 14.96 10.14 39.38
N SER A 200 14.67 10.33 40.67
CA SER A 200 15.45 11.23 41.49
C SER A 200 16.93 10.81 41.52
N GLY A 201 17.83 11.74 41.23
CA GLY A 201 19.27 11.48 41.13
C GLY A 201 19.72 10.89 39.79
N ALA A 202 18.83 10.79 38.76
CA ALA A 202 19.25 10.38 37.44
C ALA A 202 20.24 11.37 36.85
N LEU A 203 21.30 10.84 36.24
CA LEU A 203 22.25 11.65 35.46
C LEU A 203 21.59 12.02 34.12
N CYS A 204 21.66 13.29 33.78
CA CYS A 204 21.17 13.79 32.48
C CYS A 204 22.34 14.33 31.65
N ALA A 205 22.43 13.94 30.43
CA ALA A 205 23.29 14.55 29.43
C ALA A 205 22.46 15.56 28.61
N ILE A 206 23.04 16.75 28.41
CA ILE A 206 22.43 17.82 27.61
C ILE A 206 23.30 18.04 26.39
N ASP A 207 22.73 17.89 25.21
CA ASP A 207 23.40 18.22 23.98
C ASP A 207 22.60 19.31 23.23
N SER A 208 23.32 20.25 22.64
CA SER A 208 22.73 21.33 21.85
C SER A 208 23.31 21.35 20.43
N THR A 209 22.46 21.50 19.48
CA THR A 209 22.87 21.64 18.08
C THR A 209 22.21 22.86 17.45
N SER A 210 22.93 23.49 16.51
CA SER A 210 22.40 24.59 15.72
C SER A 210 22.01 24.10 14.33
N VAL A 211 20.78 24.37 13.92
CA VAL A 211 20.25 24.02 12.63
C VAL A 211 20.09 25.29 11.79
N SER A 212 20.75 25.36 10.65
CA SER A 212 20.61 26.50 9.72
C SER A 212 19.22 26.52 9.11
N ALA A 213 18.59 27.67 9.10
CA ALA A 213 17.25 27.88 8.54
C ALA A 213 17.32 28.91 7.41
N TYR A 214 16.74 28.56 6.28
CA TYR A 214 16.70 29.41 5.08
C TYR A 214 15.34 30.09 4.88
N GLY A 215 14.40 29.91 5.80
CA GLY A 215 13.05 30.48 5.73
C GLY A 215 12.99 31.85 6.41
N GLU A 216 12.45 32.85 5.71
CA GLU A 216 12.32 34.23 6.24
C GLU A 216 11.20 34.41 7.28
N SER A 217 10.32 33.42 7.44
CA SER A 217 9.09 33.49 8.27
C SER A 217 9.11 32.68 9.55
N LEU A 218 10.26 32.20 9.99
CA LEU A 218 10.39 31.43 11.23
C LEU A 218 10.61 32.39 12.42
N ALA A 219 9.73 32.34 13.41
CA ALA A 219 9.70 33.29 14.51
C ALA A 219 10.93 33.22 15.45
N ASP A 220 11.56 32.05 15.56
CA ASP A 220 12.62 31.75 16.53
C ASP A 220 14.01 31.65 15.87
N ILE A 221 14.22 32.35 14.78
CA ILE A 221 15.51 32.37 14.07
C ILE A 221 16.36 33.51 14.59
N HIS A 222 17.58 33.22 14.96
CA HIS A 222 18.62 34.20 15.29
C HIS A 222 19.80 34.05 14.35
N TRP A 223 20.43 35.19 14.02
CA TRP A 223 21.68 35.19 13.28
C TRP A 223 22.80 34.69 14.18
N GLY A 224 23.47 33.65 13.74
CA GLY A 224 24.62 33.08 14.47
C GLY A 224 25.73 32.68 13.52
N THR A 225 26.90 32.38 14.08
CA THR A 225 28.03 31.89 13.30
C THR A 225 27.96 30.38 13.25
N HIS A 226 27.73 29.84 12.05
CA HIS A 226 27.76 28.40 11.80
C HIS A 226 29.17 27.84 12.02
N LYS A 227 29.28 26.53 12.33
CA LYS A 227 30.59 25.83 12.48
C LYS A 227 31.54 26.04 11.28
N GLU A 228 31.01 26.36 10.11
CA GLU A 228 31.75 26.67 8.89
C GLU A 228 32.12 28.16 8.75
N GLY A 229 31.85 28.99 9.76
CA GLY A 229 32.23 30.40 9.78
C GLY A 229 31.33 31.35 8.94
N VAL A 230 30.24 30.85 8.35
CA VAL A 230 29.28 31.63 7.59
C VAL A 230 28.16 32.13 8.47
N PRO A 231 27.82 33.44 8.51
CA PRO A 231 26.68 33.92 9.26
C PRO A 231 25.39 33.48 8.57
N LEU A 232 24.60 32.60 9.21
CA LEU A 232 23.32 32.13 8.70
C LEU A 232 22.25 32.24 9.80
N PRO A 233 20.99 32.47 9.41
CA PRO A 233 19.87 32.29 10.34
C PRO A 233 19.85 30.86 10.87
N GLN A 234 19.75 30.70 12.18
CA GLN A 234 19.77 29.38 12.82
C GLN A 234 18.78 29.31 13.97
N THR A 235 18.30 28.09 14.23
CA THR A 235 17.63 27.73 15.45
C THR A 235 18.52 26.78 16.25
N ASN A 236 18.44 26.84 17.59
CA ASN A 236 19.16 25.94 18.47
C ASN A 236 18.19 24.89 18.99
N GLU A 237 18.56 23.63 18.84
CA GLU A 237 17.87 22.51 19.40
C GLU A 237 18.63 21.95 20.58
N VAL A 238 17.93 21.64 21.65
CA VAL A 238 18.52 21.05 22.86
C VAL A 238 17.86 19.71 23.10
N VAL A 239 18.70 18.68 23.24
CA VAL A 239 18.23 17.32 23.56
C VAL A 239 18.76 16.97 24.96
N VAL A 240 17.87 16.46 25.81
CA VAL A 240 18.19 16.00 27.16
C VAL A 240 18.02 14.49 27.21
N TYR A 241 19.07 13.78 27.57
CA TYR A 241 19.07 12.34 27.80
C TYR A 241 19.12 12.03 29.27
N SER A 242 18.30 11.10 29.73
CA SER A 242 18.48 10.47 31.04
C SER A 242 19.30 9.18 30.89
N LEU A 243 20.34 9.02 31.65
CA LEU A 243 21.19 7.85 31.71
C LEU A 243 20.69 6.87 32.76
#